data_c241cce0a5debeb84fca24f06a101bf1
#
_entry.id   c241cce0a5debeb84fca24f06a101bf1
#
_cell.length_a   1.000
_cell.length_b   1.000
_cell.length_c   1.000
_cell.angle_alpha   90.00
_cell.angle_beta   90.00
_cell.angle_gamma   90.00
#
_symmetry.space_group_name_H-M   'P 1'
#
loop_
_entity.id
_entity.type
_entity.pdbx_description
1 polymer ?
#
loop_
_entity_poly.entity_id
_entity_poly.type
_entity_poly.pdbx_seq_one_letter_code
_entity_poly.pdbx_strand_id
1 'polypeptide(L)'
;MAAVTPYLLVENLTKSVGSKVLFNNINFAVNKGQRIALIARNGIGKSTLLDILMGKTDYDSGKITWRKDLKVKYLPQHIPIDDLEIKDEEFKKLSGGQQKKLLLQQVLDDEPDILLLDEPTNHLDLDTVVWLEEYLGDKRIARGERPLTILMVTHDRYFLDSVCTDIFELDEHSLYTYHGNYAYYMEKRAERIEAQNAEVEKARNLYRTELEWMRRMPQARAHKAQYRIDNFYEIEKKAKQQRNESEVRLTVKSGYIGNKIFEAKDVCKTYVSPRTGEEKVILRNFNYVFSRYEKLGIIGNNGTGKSTFIKLLLGEVPVDSGSWDVGSTVKFGYYAQTGLKFEEGKKVIDVVRDIAEVVDLGNGQKLTASQFLQMFLFSPNQQYDFVGKLSGGERQRLHLCTVLMQSPNFLILDEPTNDLDIPTLNVLEDYLKNFQGCLIVVSHDRYFMDRVVDHLFVFHGNGKLQDFPGNYTQYRLEAKNEDPMVEKRETKSEKVKTEQKRRLSFKEKRELEELDKQIPQLEEEKTQLESILSGGATNPEEIAQASVRYKKIQNALDVAEMRWLELSEIGE
;
A
#
# COMPACT_ATOMS: atom_id res chain seq x y z
N MET A 1 4.77 -15.15 -35.08
CA MET A 1 4.52 -14.02 -34.17
C MET A 1 5.45 -12.89 -34.56
N ALA A 2 4.95 -11.74 -34.98
CA ALA A 2 5.79 -10.59 -35.30
C ALA A 2 6.51 -10.14 -34.02
N ALA A 3 7.83 -9.95 -34.09
CA ALA A 3 8.63 -9.48 -32.98
C ALA A 3 8.12 -8.09 -32.60
N VAL A 4 7.47 -7.97 -31.44
CA VAL A 4 7.01 -6.69 -30.91
C VAL A 4 8.25 -5.91 -30.50
N THR A 5 8.62 -4.89 -31.27
CA THR A 5 9.71 -3.99 -30.88
C THR A 5 9.30 -3.20 -29.65
N PRO A 6 10.05 -3.29 -28.54
CA PRO A 6 9.71 -2.56 -27.32
C PRO A 6 9.82 -1.04 -27.53
N TYR A 7 9.07 -0.27 -26.74
CA TYR A 7 9.18 1.19 -26.70
C TYR A 7 10.47 1.63 -26.02
N LEU A 8 10.87 0.90 -24.97
CA LEU A 8 12.09 1.10 -24.21
C LEU A 8 12.77 -0.25 -23.97
N LEU A 9 14.07 -0.31 -24.21
CA LEU A 9 14.93 -1.45 -23.88
C LEU A 9 16.10 -0.95 -23.02
N VAL A 10 16.26 -1.56 -21.85
CA VAL A 10 17.35 -1.28 -20.91
C VAL A 10 18.18 -2.55 -20.77
N GLU A 11 19.49 -2.44 -20.99
CA GLU A 11 20.44 -3.55 -20.99
C GLU A 11 21.61 -3.26 -20.03
N ASN A 12 21.82 -4.14 -19.06
CA ASN A 12 22.93 -4.13 -18.10
C ASN A 12 23.15 -2.77 -17.41
N LEU A 13 22.06 -2.08 -17.07
CA LEU A 13 22.13 -0.76 -16.47
C LEU A 13 22.60 -0.85 -15.01
N THR A 14 23.63 -0.07 -14.70
CA THR A 14 24.22 0.03 -13.37
C THR A 14 24.33 1.49 -12.95
N LYS A 15 23.99 1.78 -11.68
CA LYS A 15 24.13 3.10 -11.08
C LYS A 15 24.55 3.01 -9.62
N SER A 16 25.52 3.84 -9.26
CA SER A 16 25.98 4.08 -7.89
C SER A 16 25.94 5.56 -7.54
N VAL A 17 25.76 5.87 -6.28
CA VAL A 17 25.85 7.23 -5.75
C VAL A 17 26.83 7.21 -4.58
N GLY A 18 28.01 7.81 -4.77
CA GLY A 18 29.12 7.69 -3.83
C GLY A 18 29.54 6.22 -3.66
N SER A 19 29.49 5.72 -2.43
CA SER A 19 29.81 4.30 -2.12
C SER A 19 28.58 3.38 -2.18
N LYS A 20 27.38 3.91 -2.39
CA LYS A 20 26.13 3.15 -2.39
C LYS A 20 25.76 2.72 -3.80
N VAL A 21 25.73 1.42 -4.08
CA VAL A 21 25.18 0.87 -5.31
C VAL A 21 23.65 0.93 -5.21
N LEU A 22 22.98 1.58 -6.18
CA LEU A 22 21.53 1.64 -6.24
C LEU A 22 20.99 0.39 -6.94
N PHE A 23 21.48 0.12 -8.16
CA PHE A 23 21.13 -1.08 -8.92
C PHE A 23 22.31 -1.52 -9.78
N ASN A 24 22.38 -2.82 -10.07
CA ASN A 24 23.51 -3.44 -10.77
C ASN A 24 23.01 -4.40 -11.84
N ASN A 25 23.44 -4.20 -13.09
CA ASN A 25 23.11 -5.04 -14.24
C ASN A 25 21.60 -5.31 -14.41
N ILE A 26 20.75 -4.30 -14.21
CA ILE A 26 19.32 -4.47 -14.45
C ILE A 26 18.99 -4.49 -15.92
N ASN A 27 18.06 -5.39 -16.29
CA ASN A 27 17.61 -5.59 -17.65
C ASN A 27 16.09 -5.62 -17.69
N PHE A 28 15.47 -4.80 -18.54
CA PHE A 28 14.03 -4.83 -18.75
C PHE A 28 13.63 -4.18 -20.07
N ALA A 29 12.42 -4.49 -20.52
CA ALA A 29 11.82 -3.89 -21.69
C ALA A 29 10.41 -3.39 -21.36
N VAL A 30 10.02 -2.28 -21.97
CA VAL A 30 8.66 -1.73 -21.88
C VAL A 30 8.02 -1.83 -23.25
N ASN A 31 6.94 -2.59 -23.35
CA ASN A 31 6.20 -2.78 -24.60
C ASN A 31 5.02 -1.82 -24.68
N LYS A 32 4.53 -1.61 -25.90
CA LYS A 32 3.34 -0.79 -26.17
C LYS A 32 2.14 -1.28 -25.37
N GLY A 33 1.47 -0.37 -24.66
CA GLY A 33 0.25 -0.65 -23.89
C GLY A 33 0.48 -1.33 -22.54
N GLN A 34 1.73 -1.59 -22.13
CA GLN A 34 2.03 -2.06 -20.78
C GLN A 34 1.87 -0.94 -19.77
N ARG A 35 1.33 -1.28 -18.62
CA ARG A 35 1.20 -0.40 -17.46
C ARG A 35 2.01 -1.01 -16.32
N ILE A 36 3.22 -0.51 -16.17
CA ILE A 36 4.24 -1.07 -15.28
C ILE A 36 4.35 -0.20 -14.04
N ALA A 37 4.26 -0.82 -12.87
CA ALA A 37 4.60 -0.19 -11.61
C ALA A 37 5.98 -0.62 -11.14
N LEU A 38 6.81 0.35 -10.77
CA LEU A 38 8.10 0.13 -10.14
C LEU A 38 7.97 0.24 -8.62
N ILE A 39 8.14 -0.89 -7.93
CA ILE A 39 8.11 -1.00 -6.48
C ILE A 39 9.54 -1.20 -5.96
N ALA A 40 9.91 -0.46 -4.91
CA ALA A 40 11.18 -0.64 -4.21
C ALA A 40 11.13 0.03 -2.84
N ARG A 41 12.06 -0.33 -1.95
CA ARG A 41 12.28 0.40 -0.69
C ARG A 41 12.71 1.84 -0.96
N ASN A 42 12.43 2.73 -0.02
CA ASN A 42 12.90 4.11 -0.13
C ASN A 42 14.43 4.19 -0.13
N GLY A 43 14.97 5.11 -0.94
CA GLY A 43 16.41 5.31 -1.08
C GLY A 43 17.17 4.27 -1.91
N ILE A 44 16.48 3.38 -2.64
CA ILE A 44 17.11 2.41 -3.57
C ILE A 44 17.29 2.99 -4.98
N GLY A 45 16.68 4.14 -5.30
CA GLY A 45 16.92 4.81 -6.57
C GLY A 45 15.75 4.73 -7.57
N LYS A 46 14.48 4.64 -7.11
CA LYS A 46 13.29 4.67 -7.99
C LYS A 46 13.26 5.92 -8.88
N SER A 47 13.24 7.10 -8.25
CA SER A 47 13.24 8.38 -8.96
C SER A 47 14.52 8.57 -9.78
N THR A 48 15.67 8.12 -9.27
CA THR A 48 16.93 8.13 -10.01
C THR A 48 16.85 7.29 -11.30
N LEU A 49 16.18 6.14 -11.28
CA LEU A 49 15.97 5.35 -12.48
C LEU A 49 15.10 6.11 -13.50
N LEU A 50 14.02 6.74 -13.07
CA LEU A 50 13.18 7.56 -13.95
C LEU A 50 13.96 8.76 -14.52
N ASP A 51 14.76 9.44 -13.71
CA ASP A 51 15.62 10.55 -14.16
C ASP A 51 16.68 10.10 -15.17
N ILE A 52 17.29 8.92 -14.98
CA ILE A 52 18.21 8.31 -15.94
C ILE A 52 17.50 8.01 -17.26
N LEU A 53 16.29 7.44 -17.22
CA LEU A 53 15.50 7.17 -18.42
C LEU A 53 15.16 8.44 -19.20
N MET A 54 14.97 9.55 -18.49
CA MET A 54 14.74 10.88 -19.09
C MET A 54 16.03 11.60 -19.50
N GLY A 55 17.20 11.01 -19.25
CA GLY A 55 18.48 11.63 -19.58
C GLY A 55 18.85 12.82 -18.67
N LYS A 56 18.19 12.97 -17.51
CA LYS A 56 18.50 14.03 -16.53
C LYS A 56 19.69 13.69 -15.63
N THR A 57 19.98 12.40 -15.47
CA THR A 57 21.07 11.90 -14.63
C THR A 57 21.86 10.86 -15.40
N ASP A 58 23.19 10.89 -15.28
CA ASP A 58 24.09 9.91 -15.89
C ASP A 58 24.04 8.56 -15.16
N TYR A 59 24.45 7.50 -15.85
CA TYR A 59 24.60 6.14 -15.30
C TYR A 59 26.03 5.61 -15.48
N ASP A 60 26.40 4.61 -14.67
CA ASP A 60 27.80 4.13 -14.63
C ASP A 60 28.10 3.20 -15.80
N SER A 61 27.18 2.31 -16.15
CA SER A 61 27.32 1.38 -17.28
C SER A 61 25.96 0.88 -17.75
N GLY A 62 25.93 0.32 -18.97
CA GLY A 62 24.72 -0.22 -19.60
C GLY A 62 24.32 0.52 -20.85
N LYS A 63 23.13 0.20 -21.36
CA LYS A 63 22.58 0.82 -22.55
C LYS A 63 21.08 1.03 -22.41
N ILE A 64 20.62 2.22 -22.80
CA ILE A 64 19.20 2.57 -22.86
C ILE A 64 18.87 2.87 -24.31
N THR A 65 17.86 2.18 -24.84
CA THR A 65 17.44 2.33 -26.22
C THR A 65 15.95 2.64 -26.27
N TRP A 66 15.62 3.85 -26.68
CA TRP A 66 14.25 4.27 -26.98
C TRP A 66 13.92 4.00 -28.43
N ARG A 67 12.70 3.57 -28.71
CA ARG A 67 12.18 3.56 -30.07
C ARG A 67 12.10 4.99 -30.60
N LYS A 68 12.42 5.18 -31.87
CA LYS A 68 12.34 6.50 -32.52
C LYS A 68 10.89 7.00 -32.59
N ASP A 69 10.73 8.32 -32.60
CA ASP A 69 9.47 9.03 -32.80
C ASP A 69 8.40 8.80 -31.72
N LEU A 70 8.81 8.48 -30.48
CA LEU A 70 7.92 8.36 -29.32
C LEU A 70 7.78 9.71 -28.59
N LYS A 71 6.54 10.07 -28.26
CA LYS A 71 6.25 11.16 -27.32
C LYS A 71 6.35 10.65 -25.90
N VAL A 72 7.46 10.95 -25.22
CA VAL A 72 7.70 10.60 -23.82
C VAL A 72 7.38 11.80 -22.95
N LYS A 73 6.54 11.61 -21.93
CA LYS A 73 6.25 12.63 -20.91
C LYS A 73 6.59 12.10 -19.53
N TYR A 74 7.07 12.99 -18.68
CA TYR A 74 7.48 12.68 -17.32
C TYR A 74 6.86 13.64 -16.31
N LEU A 75 6.22 13.09 -15.29
CA LEU A 75 5.74 13.83 -14.13
C LEU A 75 6.60 13.47 -12.92
N PRO A 76 7.49 14.37 -12.44
CA PRO A 76 8.33 14.13 -11.27
C PRO A 76 7.51 14.22 -9.97
N GLN A 77 8.05 13.64 -8.90
CA GLN A 77 7.46 13.68 -7.55
C GLN A 77 7.31 15.12 -7.05
N HIS A 78 8.35 15.91 -7.17
CA HIS A 78 8.35 17.34 -6.86
C HIS A 78 8.42 18.14 -8.15
N ILE A 79 7.48 19.02 -8.33
CA ILE A 79 7.41 19.88 -9.50
C ILE A 79 8.20 21.14 -9.19
N PRO A 80 9.34 21.39 -9.87
CA PRO A 80 10.03 22.66 -9.71
C PRO A 80 9.14 23.77 -10.27
N ILE A 81 8.63 24.61 -9.39
CA ILE A 81 7.70 25.70 -9.75
C ILE A 81 8.37 26.69 -10.73
N ASP A 82 9.71 26.76 -10.69
CA ASP A 82 10.51 27.66 -11.52
C ASP A 82 10.68 27.19 -12.97
N ASP A 83 10.51 25.89 -13.25
CA ASP A 83 10.65 25.28 -14.59
C ASP A 83 9.34 25.29 -15.40
N LEU A 84 8.24 25.73 -14.80
CA LEU A 84 6.96 25.81 -15.49
C LEU A 84 6.87 27.13 -16.25
N GLU A 85 6.67 27.06 -17.57
CA GLU A 85 6.31 28.20 -18.40
C GLU A 85 4.98 28.87 -18.00
N ILE A 86 4.35 28.38 -16.94
CA ILE A 86 3.10 28.91 -16.40
C ILE A 86 3.41 30.14 -15.56
N LYS A 87 3.37 31.31 -16.19
CA LYS A 87 3.49 32.62 -15.54
C LYS A 87 2.23 33.06 -14.77
N ASP A 88 1.24 32.18 -14.63
CA ASP A 88 -0.02 32.54 -14.01
C ASP A 88 0.14 32.65 -12.49
N GLU A 89 -0.04 33.88 -11.97
CA GLU A 89 -0.13 34.12 -10.54
C GLU A 89 -1.27 33.33 -9.89
N GLU A 90 -2.27 32.92 -10.64
CA GLU A 90 -3.37 32.06 -10.19
C GLU A 90 -2.90 30.63 -9.88
N PHE A 91 -1.98 30.07 -10.68
CA PHE A 91 -1.41 28.75 -10.42
C PHE A 91 -0.65 28.69 -9.08
N LYS A 92 0.06 29.75 -8.71
CA LYS A 92 0.79 29.85 -7.42
C LYS A 92 -0.15 29.94 -6.21
N LYS A 93 -1.41 30.31 -6.41
CA LYS A 93 -2.44 30.40 -5.34
C LYS A 93 -3.12 29.06 -5.08
N LEU A 94 -2.96 28.08 -5.97
CA LEU A 94 -3.57 26.75 -5.85
C LEU A 94 -2.84 25.91 -4.80
N SER A 95 -3.57 25.00 -4.17
CA SER A 95 -2.95 23.99 -3.31
C SER A 95 -2.07 23.04 -4.14
N GLY A 96 -1.03 22.44 -3.51
CA GLY A 96 -0.11 21.54 -4.20
C GLY A 96 -0.83 20.38 -4.95
N GLY A 97 -1.92 19.87 -4.37
CA GLY A 97 -2.75 18.85 -5.05
C GLY A 97 -3.47 19.38 -6.29
N GLN A 98 -4.00 20.62 -6.24
CA GLN A 98 -4.64 21.25 -7.39
C GLN A 98 -3.64 21.56 -8.51
N GLN A 99 -2.44 22.03 -8.14
CA GLN A 99 -1.34 22.24 -9.08
C GLN A 99 -0.98 20.93 -9.79
N LYS A 100 -0.82 19.83 -9.03
CA LYS A 100 -0.48 18.52 -9.57
C LYS A 100 -1.58 17.97 -10.49
N LYS A 101 -2.86 18.18 -10.14
CA LYS A 101 -3.99 17.80 -11.00
C LYS A 101 -3.97 18.53 -12.35
N LEU A 102 -3.76 19.84 -12.36
CA LEU A 102 -3.67 20.62 -13.60
C LEU A 102 -2.52 20.16 -14.48
N LEU A 103 -1.34 19.90 -13.88
CA LEU A 103 -0.18 19.41 -14.62
C LEU A 103 -0.41 18.01 -15.18
N LEU A 104 -1.04 17.13 -14.41
CA LEU A 104 -1.46 15.84 -14.91
C LEU A 104 -2.39 15.98 -16.12
N GLN A 105 -3.39 16.85 -16.05
CA GLN A 105 -4.29 17.11 -17.17
C GLN A 105 -3.54 17.61 -18.41
N GLN A 106 -2.63 18.58 -18.27
CA GLN A 106 -1.82 19.09 -19.38
C GLN A 106 -0.94 18.00 -20.01
N VAL A 107 -0.28 17.18 -19.17
CA VAL A 107 0.56 16.07 -19.66
C VAL A 107 -0.26 15.04 -20.43
N LEU A 108 -1.50 14.79 -19.99
CA LEU A 108 -2.40 13.81 -20.61
C LEU A 108 -3.06 14.37 -21.89
N ASP A 109 -3.34 15.67 -21.94
CA ASP A 109 -3.90 16.34 -23.13
C ASP A 109 -2.93 16.35 -24.32
N ASP A 110 -1.62 16.23 -24.05
CA ASP A 110 -0.58 16.10 -25.07
C ASP A 110 -0.57 14.72 -25.78
N GLU A 111 -1.43 13.77 -25.37
CA GLU A 111 -1.51 12.40 -25.90
C GLU A 111 -0.16 11.70 -26.02
N PRO A 112 0.57 11.46 -24.91
CA PRO A 112 1.87 10.80 -24.95
C PRO A 112 1.75 9.32 -25.35
N ASP A 113 2.78 8.78 -26.01
CA ASP A 113 2.88 7.34 -26.30
C ASP A 113 3.31 6.57 -25.04
N ILE A 114 4.18 7.18 -24.23
CA ILE A 114 4.62 6.65 -22.94
C ILE A 114 4.65 7.74 -21.87
N LEU A 115 4.12 7.41 -20.71
CA LEU A 115 4.02 8.27 -19.56
C LEU A 115 4.84 7.73 -18.40
N LEU A 116 5.79 8.51 -17.92
CA LEU A 116 6.57 8.23 -16.71
C LEU A 116 5.99 9.04 -15.56
N LEU A 117 5.63 8.37 -14.47
CA LEU A 117 5.00 8.99 -13.30
C LEU A 117 5.80 8.65 -12.03
N ASP A 118 6.19 9.67 -11.28
CA ASP A 118 6.84 9.49 -9.97
C ASP A 118 5.89 9.92 -8.86
N GLU A 119 5.37 8.94 -8.11
CA GLU A 119 4.40 9.09 -7.02
C GLU A 119 3.20 10.00 -7.43
N PRO A 120 2.43 9.62 -8.47
CA PRO A 120 1.36 10.48 -8.99
C PRO A 120 0.22 10.70 -8.00
N THR A 121 -0.02 9.78 -7.09
CA THR A 121 -1.12 9.81 -6.10
C THR A 121 -0.80 10.62 -4.85
N ASN A 122 0.48 10.90 -4.56
CA ASN A 122 0.89 11.63 -3.37
C ASN A 122 0.34 13.06 -3.36
N HIS A 123 -0.19 13.48 -2.21
CA HIS A 123 -0.80 14.80 -1.97
C HIS A 123 -2.06 15.12 -2.79
N LEU A 124 -2.57 14.16 -3.57
CA LEU A 124 -3.87 14.29 -4.22
C LEU A 124 -4.99 13.97 -3.23
N ASP A 125 -6.12 14.65 -3.40
CA ASP A 125 -7.34 14.25 -2.72
C ASP A 125 -7.94 13.01 -3.37
N LEU A 126 -8.80 12.35 -2.61
CA LEU A 126 -9.36 11.07 -2.96
C LEU A 126 -10.14 11.09 -4.29
N ASP A 127 -10.90 12.17 -4.56
CA ASP A 127 -11.68 12.31 -5.79
C ASP A 127 -10.75 12.43 -7.01
N THR A 128 -9.60 13.10 -6.83
CA THR A 128 -8.60 13.23 -7.89
C THR A 128 -7.88 11.89 -8.15
N VAL A 129 -7.60 11.10 -7.10
CA VAL A 129 -7.02 9.75 -7.25
C VAL A 129 -7.97 8.84 -8.02
N VAL A 130 -9.26 8.84 -7.67
CA VAL A 130 -10.29 8.06 -8.38
C VAL A 130 -10.40 8.47 -9.85
N TRP A 131 -10.43 9.78 -10.11
CA TRP A 131 -10.42 10.29 -11.48
C TRP A 131 -9.19 9.79 -12.27
N LEU A 132 -8.01 9.81 -11.63
CA LEU A 132 -6.78 9.34 -12.27
C LEU A 132 -6.81 7.84 -12.54
N GLU A 133 -7.34 7.03 -11.61
CA GLU A 133 -7.55 5.59 -11.79
C GLU A 133 -8.48 5.31 -13.00
N GLU A 134 -9.60 6.01 -13.07
CA GLU A 134 -10.54 5.85 -14.18
C GLU A 134 -9.95 6.30 -15.51
N TYR A 135 -9.14 7.35 -15.50
CA TYR A 135 -8.48 7.88 -16.68
C TYR A 135 -7.38 6.95 -17.20
N LEU A 136 -6.53 6.38 -16.33
CA LEU A 136 -5.41 5.51 -16.70
C LEU A 136 -5.84 4.03 -16.80
N GLY A 137 -7.03 3.67 -16.33
CA GLY A 137 -7.55 2.31 -16.36
C GLY A 137 -8.01 1.85 -17.75
N ASP A 138 -8.53 0.61 -17.83
CA ASP A 138 -8.88 -0.07 -19.09
C ASP A 138 -10.02 0.57 -19.92
N LYS A 139 -10.78 1.49 -19.36
CA LYS A 139 -11.92 2.11 -20.05
C LYS A 139 -11.56 2.81 -21.36
N ARG A 140 -10.30 3.22 -21.55
CA ARG A 140 -9.81 3.80 -22.82
C ARG A 140 -9.63 2.75 -23.91
N ILE A 141 -9.18 1.55 -23.55
CA ILE A 141 -9.02 0.43 -24.51
C ILE A 141 -10.38 0.01 -25.04
N ALA A 142 -11.41 -0.02 -24.19
CA ALA A 142 -12.79 -0.33 -24.59
C ALA A 142 -13.39 0.71 -25.56
N ARG A 143 -12.85 1.95 -25.62
CA ARG A 143 -13.29 3.01 -26.55
C ARG A 143 -12.53 3.03 -27.88
N GLY A 144 -11.60 2.08 -28.11
CA GLY A 144 -10.77 2.05 -29.32
C GLY A 144 -9.68 3.11 -29.38
N GLU A 145 -9.42 3.81 -28.28
CA GLU A 145 -8.33 4.78 -28.15
C GLU A 145 -6.98 4.06 -28.08
N ARG A 146 -5.89 4.75 -28.46
CA ARG A 146 -4.53 4.16 -28.44
C ARG A 146 -4.18 3.75 -27.00
N PRO A 147 -3.70 2.52 -26.78
CA PRO A 147 -3.31 2.09 -25.44
C PRO A 147 -2.12 2.92 -24.96
N LEU A 148 -2.31 3.65 -23.87
CA LEU A 148 -1.26 4.40 -23.19
C LEU A 148 -0.29 3.44 -22.51
N THR A 149 1.03 3.63 -22.76
CA THR A 149 2.08 2.90 -22.07
C THR A 149 2.49 3.70 -20.83
N ILE A 150 2.57 3.03 -19.68
CA ILE A 150 2.85 3.70 -18.41
C ILE A 150 3.99 2.98 -17.70
N LEU A 151 4.95 3.74 -17.20
CA LEU A 151 5.91 3.31 -16.20
C LEU A 151 5.78 4.24 -14.99
N MET A 152 5.32 3.72 -13.86
CA MET A 152 5.06 4.54 -12.69
C MET A 152 5.77 4.02 -11.45
N VAL A 153 6.12 4.94 -10.57
CA VAL A 153 6.49 4.66 -9.18
C VAL A 153 5.31 5.05 -8.32
N THR A 154 4.77 4.13 -7.53
CA THR A 154 3.73 4.46 -6.55
C THR A 154 3.72 3.47 -5.39
N HIS A 155 3.25 3.92 -4.25
CA HIS A 155 3.02 3.12 -3.04
C HIS A 155 1.53 2.90 -2.77
N ASP A 156 0.64 3.46 -3.58
CA ASP A 156 -0.81 3.25 -3.50
C ASP A 156 -1.20 1.88 -4.06
N ARG A 157 -1.59 0.97 -3.18
CA ARG A 157 -1.85 -0.44 -3.52
C ARG A 157 -3.14 -0.63 -4.32
N TYR A 158 -4.17 0.18 -4.06
CA TYR A 158 -5.40 0.15 -4.88
C TYR A 158 -5.14 0.65 -6.28
N PHE A 159 -4.33 1.70 -6.40
CA PHE A 159 -3.93 2.22 -7.69
C PHE A 159 -3.10 1.19 -8.47
N LEU A 160 -2.21 0.48 -7.79
CA LEU A 160 -1.45 -0.64 -8.39
C LEU A 160 -2.38 -1.74 -8.92
N ASP A 161 -3.39 -2.10 -8.14
CA ASP A 161 -4.31 -3.20 -8.48
C ASP A 161 -5.28 -2.82 -9.61
N SER A 162 -5.69 -1.54 -9.68
CA SER A 162 -6.65 -1.06 -10.67
C SER A 162 -6.03 -0.66 -12.01
N VAL A 163 -4.79 -0.17 -12.01
CA VAL A 163 -4.15 0.41 -13.20
C VAL A 163 -3.10 -0.50 -13.81
N CYS A 164 -2.28 -1.19 -12.99
CA CYS A 164 -1.10 -1.89 -13.49
C CYS A 164 -1.39 -3.27 -14.05
N THR A 165 -0.67 -3.63 -15.13
CA THR A 165 -0.65 -4.97 -15.71
C THR A 165 0.59 -5.76 -15.30
N ASP A 166 1.66 -5.04 -14.94
CA ASP A 166 2.97 -5.60 -14.62
C ASP A 166 3.59 -4.84 -13.44
N ILE A 167 4.32 -5.56 -12.60
CA ILE A 167 5.03 -4.99 -11.47
C ILE A 167 6.52 -5.32 -11.60
N PHE A 168 7.36 -4.30 -11.52
CA PHE A 168 8.80 -4.39 -11.42
C PHE A 168 9.22 -4.12 -9.99
N GLU A 169 9.86 -5.08 -9.34
CA GLU A 169 10.41 -4.92 -8.00
C GLU A 169 11.93 -4.75 -8.07
N LEU A 170 12.41 -3.61 -7.59
CA LEU A 170 13.85 -3.38 -7.41
C LEU A 170 14.23 -3.75 -5.98
N ASP A 171 14.93 -4.87 -5.82
CA ASP A 171 15.29 -5.42 -4.52
C ASP A 171 16.73 -5.95 -4.55
N GLU A 172 17.52 -5.66 -3.51
CA GLU A 172 18.93 -6.04 -3.40
C GLU A 172 19.74 -5.79 -4.70
N HIS A 173 19.60 -4.59 -5.28
CA HIS A 173 20.25 -4.14 -6.52
C HIS A 173 19.82 -4.87 -7.80
N SER A 174 18.86 -5.78 -7.73
CA SER A 174 18.34 -6.58 -8.85
C SER A 174 16.89 -6.22 -9.16
N LEU A 175 16.49 -6.39 -10.42
CA LEU A 175 15.12 -6.15 -10.86
C LEU A 175 14.39 -7.49 -11.07
N TYR A 176 13.23 -7.63 -10.44
CA TYR A 176 12.33 -8.76 -10.60
C TYR A 176 11.05 -8.32 -11.30
N THR A 177 10.56 -9.10 -12.23
CA THR A 177 9.35 -8.78 -13.01
C THR A 177 8.22 -9.74 -12.67
N TYR A 178 7.03 -9.18 -12.45
CA TYR A 178 5.81 -9.94 -12.17
C TYR A 178 4.73 -9.49 -13.14
N HIS A 179 4.07 -10.45 -13.81
CA HIS A 179 2.97 -10.19 -14.74
C HIS A 179 1.64 -10.44 -14.01
N GLY A 180 0.97 -9.39 -13.62
CA GLY A 180 -0.28 -9.44 -12.87
C GLY A 180 -0.47 -8.23 -11.95
N ASN A 181 -1.53 -8.29 -11.15
CA ASN A 181 -1.91 -7.27 -10.19
C ASN A 181 -1.09 -7.34 -8.88
N TYR A 182 -1.38 -6.42 -7.96
CA TYR A 182 -0.67 -6.34 -6.68
C TYR A 182 -0.84 -7.59 -5.81
N ALA A 183 -2.02 -8.22 -5.81
CA ALA A 183 -2.26 -9.46 -5.06
C ALA A 183 -1.38 -10.60 -5.56
N TYR A 184 -1.29 -10.79 -6.89
CA TYR A 184 -0.41 -11.77 -7.51
C TYR A 184 1.07 -11.51 -7.20
N TYR A 185 1.49 -10.24 -7.24
CA TYR A 185 2.85 -9.85 -6.84
C TYR A 185 3.17 -10.28 -5.41
N MET A 186 2.26 -10.01 -4.45
CA MET A 186 2.47 -10.37 -3.04
C MET A 186 2.65 -11.87 -2.86
N GLU A 187 1.82 -12.68 -3.51
CA GLU A 187 1.92 -14.15 -3.48
C GLU A 187 3.28 -14.61 -4.03
N LYS A 188 3.63 -14.17 -5.23
CA LYS A 188 4.88 -14.59 -5.89
C LYS A 188 6.13 -14.06 -5.21
N ARG A 189 6.06 -12.88 -4.61
CA ARG A 189 7.13 -12.36 -3.77
C ARG A 189 7.34 -13.22 -2.52
N ALA A 190 6.25 -13.63 -1.86
CA ALA A 190 6.33 -14.50 -0.68
C ALA A 190 6.97 -15.85 -1.03
N GLU A 191 6.54 -16.50 -2.11
CA GLU A 191 7.14 -17.74 -2.62
C GLU A 191 8.65 -17.58 -2.91
N ARG A 192 9.04 -16.47 -3.55
CA ARG A 192 10.46 -16.18 -3.85
C ARG A 192 11.29 -16.04 -2.58
N ILE A 193 10.79 -15.30 -1.59
CA ILE A 193 11.48 -15.08 -0.32
C ILE A 193 11.62 -16.40 0.44
N GLU A 194 10.57 -17.21 0.48
CA GLU A 194 10.60 -18.53 1.13
C GLU A 194 11.62 -19.45 0.47
N ALA A 195 11.65 -19.52 -0.87
CA ALA A 195 12.65 -20.28 -1.62
C ALA A 195 14.08 -19.80 -1.32
N GLN A 196 14.33 -18.48 -1.30
CA GLN A 196 15.63 -17.91 -0.96
C GLN A 196 16.04 -18.24 0.48
N ASN A 197 15.11 -18.14 1.44
CA ASN A 197 15.38 -18.48 2.82
C ASN A 197 15.73 -19.97 2.99
N ALA A 198 15.03 -20.86 2.29
CA ALA A 198 15.33 -22.29 2.27
C ALA A 198 16.75 -22.58 1.67
N GLU A 199 17.15 -21.85 0.62
CA GLU A 199 18.50 -21.97 0.06
C GLU A 199 19.58 -21.49 1.04
N VAL A 200 19.35 -20.36 1.72
CA VAL A 200 20.26 -19.82 2.73
C VAL A 200 20.40 -20.79 3.91
N GLU A 201 19.31 -21.42 4.34
CA GLU A 201 19.33 -22.40 5.41
C GLU A 201 20.09 -23.66 5.02
N LYS A 202 19.89 -24.17 3.81
CA LYS A 202 20.70 -25.25 3.24
C LYS A 202 22.19 -24.87 3.19
N ALA A 203 22.50 -23.64 2.74
CA ALA A 203 23.88 -23.13 2.72
C ALA A 203 24.49 -23.05 4.13
N ARG A 204 23.70 -22.62 5.14
CA ARG A 204 24.15 -22.59 6.56
C ARG A 204 24.46 -23.97 7.12
N ASN A 205 23.61 -24.95 6.82
CA ASN A 205 23.86 -26.33 7.27
C ASN A 205 25.12 -26.90 6.60
N LEU A 206 25.29 -26.66 5.31
CA LEU A 206 26.49 -27.05 4.58
C LEU A 206 27.73 -26.31 5.09
N TYR A 207 27.63 -25.02 5.38
CA TYR A 207 28.70 -24.20 5.95
C TYR A 207 29.18 -24.75 7.30
N ARG A 208 28.27 -25.20 8.18
CA ARG A 208 28.65 -25.81 9.46
C ARG A 208 29.51 -27.06 9.25
N THR A 209 29.11 -27.91 8.31
CA THR A 209 29.84 -29.14 7.97
C THR A 209 31.23 -28.83 7.37
N GLU A 210 31.26 -27.91 6.40
CA GLU A 210 32.54 -27.51 5.75
C GLU A 210 33.44 -26.71 6.68
N LEU A 211 32.88 -25.97 7.66
CA LEU A 211 33.64 -25.27 8.68
C LEU A 211 34.38 -26.26 9.61
N GLU A 212 33.72 -27.35 10.00
CA GLU A 212 34.36 -28.40 10.78
C GLU A 212 35.50 -29.05 9.98
N TRP A 213 35.29 -29.33 8.68
CA TRP A 213 36.33 -29.82 7.81
C TRP A 213 37.49 -28.82 7.67
N MET A 214 37.18 -27.54 7.53
CA MET A 214 38.20 -26.48 7.43
C MET A 214 39.05 -26.35 8.70
N ARG A 215 38.46 -26.58 9.87
CA ARG A 215 39.15 -26.54 11.20
C ARG A 215 40.02 -27.77 11.47
N ARG A 216 39.73 -28.92 10.83
CA ARG A 216 40.58 -30.13 10.98
C ARG A 216 41.92 -29.89 10.30
N MET A 217 43.02 -30.20 11.01
CA MET A 217 44.38 -30.15 10.42
C MET A 217 44.52 -31.27 9.38
N PRO A 218 45.18 -31.03 8.23
CA PRO A 218 45.50 -32.10 7.27
C PRO A 218 46.40 -33.13 7.93
N GLN A 219 46.10 -34.41 7.72
CA GLN A 219 47.02 -35.48 8.15
C GLN A 219 48.34 -35.33 7.40
N ALA A 220 49.47 -35.72 8.03
CA ALA A 220 50.86 -35.48 7.60
C ALA A 220 51.05 -35.61 6.06
N ARG A 221 51.60 -34.56 5.42
CA ARG A 221 51.92 -34.42 3.99
C ARG A 221 50.73 -34.26 3.02
N ALA A 222 49.48 -34.08 3.48
CA ALA A 222 48.33 -33.79 2.61
C ALA A 222 48.00 -32.29 2.60
N HIS A 223 47.84 -31.70 1.41
CA HIS A 223 47.32 -30.34 1.24
C HIS A 223 45.79 -30.41 1.10
N LYS A 224 45.07 -29.44 1.66
CA LYS A 224 43.64 -29.28 1.40
C LYS A 224 43.44 -28.92 -0.06
N ALA A 225 42.46 -29.58 -0.71
CA ALA A 225 42.17 -29.32 -2.11
C ALA A 225 41.70 -27.86 -2.29
N GLN A 226 42.40 -27.08 -3.13
CA GLN A 226 42.11 -25.66 -3.36
C GLN A 226 40.67 -25.43 -3.76
N TYR A 227 40.15 -26.25 -4.68
CA TYR A 227 38.74 -26.20 -5.11
C TYR A 227 37.73 -26.24 -3.95
N ARG A 228 38.00 -27.08 -2.93
CA ARG A 228 37.11 -27.20 -1.77
C ARG A 228 37.22 -25.99 -0.83
N ILE A 229 38.40 -25.37 -0.78
CA ILE A 229 38.62 -24.11 -0.06
C ILE A 229 37.85 -22.96 -0.74
N ASP A 230 37.95 -22.88 -2.08
CA ASP A 230 37.23 -21.85 -2.85
C ASP A 230 35.71 -22.02 -2.70
N ASN A 231 35.21 -23.25 -2.81
CA ASN A 231 33.81 -23.57 -2.59
C ASN A 231 33.34 -23.25 -1.16
N PHE A 232 34.20 -23.45 -0.15
CA PHE A 232 33.88 -23.05 1.22
C PHE A 232 33.63 -21.55 1.35
N TYR A 233 34.43 -20.71 0.71
CA TYR A 233 34.21 -19.26 0.74
C TYR A 233 32.93 -18.85 -0.02
N GLU A 234 32.56 -19.54 -1.08
CA GLU A 234 31.29 -19.31 -1.77
C GLU A 234 30.09 -19.69 -0.90
N ILE A 235 30.17 -20.85 -0.22
CA ILE A 235 29.15 -21.31 0.73
C ILE A 235 29.05 -20.34 1.91
N GLU A 236 30.20 -19.88 2.45
CA GLU A 236 30.25 -18.88 3.53
C GLU A 236 29.53 -17.60 3.13
N LYS A 237 29.80 -17.09 1.91
CA LYS A 237 29.16 -15.89 1.39
C LYS A 237 27.64 -16.06 1.31
N LYS A 238 27.15 -17.21 0.80
CA LYS A 238 25.71 -17.52 0.75
C LYS A 238 25.11 -17.71 2.14
N ALA A 239 25.78 -18.42 3.04
CA ALA A 239 25.31 -18.67 4.40
C ALA A 239 25.22 -17.40 5.26
N LYS A 240 26.05 -16.39 4.98
CA LYS A 240 26.03 -15.07 5.63
C LYS A 240 24.99 -14.11 5.05
N GLN A 241 24.37 -14.42 3.92
CA GLN A 241 23.25 -13.65 3.40
C GLN A 241 22.05 -13.87 4.36
N GLN A 242 21.81 -12.90 5.22
CA GLN A 242 20.73 -12.94 6.18
C GLN A 242 19.65 -11.98 5.72
N ARG A 243 18.54 -12.51 5.21
CA ARG A 243 17.29 -11.77 5.08
C ARG A 243 16.54 -11.90 6.39
N ASN A 244 16.60 -10.87 7.22
CA ASN A 244 15.79 -10.78 8.42
C ASN A 244 14.41 -10.18 8.06
N GLU A 245 13.60 -10.89 7.30
CA GLU A 245 12.16 -10.68 7.25
C GLU A 245 11.50 -11.67 8.23
N SER A 246 11.94 -11.66 9.49
CA SER A 246 11.22 -12.38 10.54
C SER A 246 9.95 -11.58 10.85
N GLU A 247 8.78 -12.15 10.59
CA GLU A 247 7.51 -11.70 11.14
C GLU A 247 7.58 -11.73 12.67
N VAL A 248 8.02 -10.63 13.25
CA VAL A 248 7.89 -10.44 14.70
C VAL A 248 6.44 -10.04 14.95
N ARG A 249 5.60 -11.01 15.32
CA ARG A 249 4.23 -10.72 15.77
C ARG A 249 4.31 -9.90 17.04
N LEU A 250 3.97 -8.62 16.92
CA LEU A 250 4.03 -7.67 18.01
C LEU A 250 2.67 -7.54 18.67
N THR A 251 2.63 -7.93 19.92
CA THR A 251 1.57 -7.48 20.84
C THR A 251 2.17 -6.33 21.65
N VAL A 252 1.94 -5.10 21.24
CA VAL A 252 2.47 -3.94 21.97
C VAL A 252 1.44 -3.52 23.01
N LYS A 253 1.85 -3.54 24.29
CA LYS A 253 1.03 -3.00 25.38
C LYS A 253 1.12 -1.48 25.31
N SER A 254 -0.01 -0.82 25.01
CA SER A 254 -0.15 0.60 25.29
C SER A 254 -0.17 0.85 26.81
N GLY A 255 0.21 2.04 27.23
CA GLY A 255 0.07 2.46 28.60
C GLY A 255 -1.39 2.34 29.07
N TYR A 256 -1.61 2.31 30.40
CA TYR A 256 -2.96 2.31 30.98
C TYR A 256 -3.77 3.48 30.41
N ILE A 257 -5.00 3.19 29.95
CA ILE A 257 -5.94 4.19 29.47
C ILE A 257 -7.19 4.17 30.37
N GLY A 258 -7.58 5.32 30.90
CA GLY A 258 -8.76 5.50 31.72
C GLY A 258 -10.07 5.31 30.94
N ASN A 259 -11.22 5.45 31.62
CA ASN A 259 -12.53 5.34 30.94
C ASN A 259 -12.86 6.56 30.08
N LYS A 260 -12.40 7.75 30.51
CA LYS A 260 -12.60 8.99 29.77
C LYS A 260 -11.43 9.20 28.82
N ILE A 261 -11.72 9.22 27.52
CA ILE A 261 -10.75 9.47 26.46
C ILE A 261 -10.84 10.91 26.00
N PHE A 262 -11.87 11.27 25.25
CA PHE A 262 -12.27 12.65 25.06
C PHE A 262 -13.78 12.76 24.85
N GLU A 263 -14.33 13.91 25.25
CA GLU A 263 -15.73 14.28 25.08
C GLU A 263 -15.82 15.65 24.43
N ALA A 264 -16.60 15.73 23.35
CA ALA A 264 -16.95 16.97 22.69
C ALA A 264 -18.45 17.23 22.84
N LYS A 265 -18.85 18.43 23.30
CA LYS A 265 -20.26 18.83 23.45
C LYS A 265 -20.47 20.19 22.82
N ASP A 266 -21.34 20.23 21.81
CA ASP A 266 -21.75 21.42 21.04
C ASP A 266 -20.56 22.25 20.51
N VAL A 267 -19.51 21.58 20.09
CA VAL A 267 -18.25 22.19 19.68
C VAL A 267 -18.41 22.86 18.33
N CYS A 268 -18.04 24.13 18.26
CA CYS A 268 -17.95 24.90 17.03
C CYS A 268 -16.53 25.43 16.82
N LYS A 269 -16.09 25.45 15.56
CA LYS A 269 -14.83 26.06 15.15
C LYS A 269 -14.95 26.68 13.77
N THR A 270 -14.62 27.97 13.69
CA THR A 270 -14.66 28.77 12.47
C THR A 270 -13.36 29.54 12.31
N TYR A 271 -12.86 29.65 11.10
CA TYR A 271 -11.75 30.54 10.77
C TYR A 271 -12.27 31.66 9.88
N VAL A 272 -11.83 32.88 10.16
CA VAL A 272 -12.09 34.04 9.31
C VAL A 272 -10.82 34.34 8.54
N SER A 273 -10.91 34.36 7.22
CA SER A 273 -9.77 34.72 6.37
C SER A 273 -9.41 36.20 6.60
N PRO A 274 -8.17 36.51 7.04
CA PRO A 274 -7.78 37.91 7.28
C PRO A 274 -7.72 38.75 6.01
N ARG A 275 -7.71 38.12 4.82
CA ARG A 275 -7.61 38.82 3.52
C ARG A 275 -8.95 39.05 2.84
N THR A 276 -9.86 38.05 2.93
CA THR A 276 -11.16 38.08 2.20
C THR A 276 -12.34 38.32 3.13
N GLY A 277 -12.17 38.19 4.46
CA GLY A 277 -13.27 38.24 5.41
C GLY A 277 -14.21 37.02 5.36
N GLU A 278 -13.92 36.04 4.50
CA GLU A 278 -14.74 34.85 4.37
C GLU A 278 -14.62 33.95 5.61
N GLU A 279 -15.76 33.50 6.09
CA GLU A 279 -15.84 32.57 7.21
C GLU A 279 -15.79 31.13 6.69
N LYS A 280 -14.82 30.35 7.19
CA LYS A 280 -14.69 28.93 6.93
C LYS A 280 -15.06 28.14 8.18
N VAL A 281 -16.24 27.57 8.18
CA VAL A 281 -16.72 26.72 9.27
C VAL A 281 -16.07 25.34 9.16
N ILE A 282 -15.38 24.92 10.23
CA ILE A 282 -14.69 23.62 10.33
C ILE A 282 -15.56 22.60 11.06
N LEU A 283 -16.11 22.98 12.20
CA LEU A 283 -17.03 22.17 12.99
C LEU A 283 -18.25 23.01 13.37
N ARG A 284 -19.41 22.38 13.35
CA ARG A 284 -20.68 22.99 13.76
C ARG A 284 -21.44 22.02 14.67
N ASN A 285 -21.65 22.42 15.93
CA ASN A 285 -22.39 21.66 16.93
C ASN A 285 -21.94 20.19 17.00
N PHE A 286 -20.62 19.99 17.01
CA PHE A 286 -20.03 18.67 17.05
C PHE A 286 -20.17 18.06 18.44
N ASN A 287 -20.80 16.89 18.51
CA ASN A 287 -20.99 16.12 19.72
C ASN A 287 -20.41 14.72 19.51
N TYR A 288 -19.48 14.31 20.38
CA TYR A 288 -18.88 12.98 20.30
C TYR A 288 -18.26 12.55 21.62
N VAL A 289 -18.37 11.26 21.91
CA VAL A 289 -17.71 10.60 23.04
C VAL A 289 -16.83 9.48 22.51
N PHE A 290 -15.53 9.65 22.61
CA PHE A 290 -14.57 8.67 22.11
C PHE A 290 -14.45 7.48 23.06
N SER A 291 -14.58 6.28 22.52
CA SER A 291 -14.57 5.03 23.27
C SER A 291 -13.15 4.50 23.48
N ARG A 292 -12.97 3.59 24.44
CA ARG A 292 -11.67 2.91 24.64
C ARG A 292 -11.38 1.98 23.49
N TYR A 293 -10.12 1.98 23.06
CA TYR A 293 -9.59 1.12 21.97
C TYR A 293 -10.22 1.38 20.60
N GLU A 294 -10.94 2.45 20.47
CA GLU A 294 -11.55 2.88 19.22
C GLU A 294 -10.50 3.26 18.19
N LYS A 295 -10.70 2.81 16.96
CA LYS A 295 -9.83 3.09 15.82
C LYS A 295 -10.61 3.83 14.75
N LEU A 296 -10.42 5.14 14.71
CA LEU A 296 -11.13 6.07 13.87
C LEU A 296 -10.30 6.48 12.64
N GLY A 297 -10.90 6.40 11.47
CA GLY A 297 -10.37 6.97 10.24
C GLY A 297 -10.95 8.34 9.95
N ILE A 298 -10.15 9.27 9.48
CA ILE A 298 -10.61 10.60 9.04
C ILE A 298 -10.38 10.72 7.54
N ILE A 299 -11.45 10.97 6.79
CA ILE A 299 -11.42 11.18 5.34
C ILE A 299 -12.10 12.50 4.96
N GLY A 300 -11.83 12.99 3.77
CA GLY A 300 -12.41 14.21 3.21
C GLY A 300 -11.41 14.95 2.33
N ASN A 301 -11.91 15.86 1.52
CA ASN A 301 -11.10 16.62 0.56
C ASN A 301 -10.08 17.54 1.28
N ASN A 302 -9.08 17.99 0.53
CA ASN A 302 -8.07 18.89 1.09
C ASN A 302 -8.72 20.21 1.52
N GLY A 303 -8.30 20.67 2.70
CA GLY A 303 -8.81 21.92 3.28
C GLY A 303 -10.19 21.83 3.97
N THR A 304 -10.79 20.65 4.14
CA THR A 304 -12.09 20.50 4.84
C THR A 304 -11.99 20.63 6.35
N GLY A 305 -10.79 20.62 6.94
CA GLY A 305 -10.60 20.84 8.37
C GLY A 305 -9.99 19.67 9.14
N LYS A 306 -9.55 18.60 8.47
CA LYS A 306 -8.94 17.40 9.08
C LYS A 306 -7.81 17.73 10.04
N SER A 307 -6.79 18.48 9.60
CA SER A 307 -5.66 18.87 10.45
C SER A 307 -6.06 19.87 11.55
N THR A 308 -7.11 20.66 11.36
CA THR A 308 -7.65 21.52 12.42
C THR A 308 -8.29 20.69 13.51
N PHE A 309 -9.02 19.63 13.17
CA PHE A 309 -9.60 18.69 14.13
C PHE A 309 -8.51 18.05 15.00
N ILE A 310 -7.40 17.60 14.38
CA ILE A 310 -6.24 17.07 15.11
C ILE A 310 -5.66 18.12 16.08
N LYS A 311 -5.49 19.37 15.62
CA LYS A 311 -4.97 20.46 16.47
C LYS A 311 -5.89 20.79 17.65
N LEU A 312 -7.20 20.72 17.47
CA LEU A 312 -8.18 20.84 18.56
C LEU A 312 -7.99 19.69 19.58
N LEU A 313 -7.82 18.46 19.10
CA LEU A 313 -7.63 17.29 19.95
C LEU A 313 -6.32 17.37 20.76
N LEU A 314 -5.26 17.86 20.15
CA LEU A 314 -3.96 18.08 20.82
C LEU A 314 -3.96 19.32 21.77
N GLY A 315 -5.03 20.13 21.75
CA GLY A 315 -5.12 21.35 22.53
C GLY A 315 -4.26 22.51 21.99
N GLU A 316 -3.76 22.41 20.76
CA GLU A 316 -2.96 23.47 20.11
C GLU A 316 -3.83 24.65 19.67
N VAL A 317 -5.11 24.40 19.40
CA VAL A 317 -6.09 25.41 18.98
C VAL A 317 -7.29 25.33 19.91
N PRO A 318 -7.78 26.45 20.47
CA PRO A 318 -8.99 26.45 21.29
C PRO A 318 -10.25 26.34 20.43
N VAL A 319 -11.32 25.79 21.01
CA VAL A 319 -12.67 25.82 20.44
C VAL A 319 -13.25 27.22 20.53
N ASP A 320 -14.16 27.60 19.64
CA ASP A 320 -14.82 28.91 19.67
C ASP A 320 -16.05 28.87 20.59
N SER A 321 -16.74 27.72 20.64
CA SER A 321 -17.84 27.47 21.58
C SER A 321 -17.97 25.97 21.86
N GLY A 322 -18.73 25.64 22.93
CA GLY A 322 -18.89 24.27 23.39
C GLY A 322 -17.82 23.85 24.39
N SER A 323 -17.78 22.57 24.73
CA SER A 323 -16.78 22.00 25.64
C SER A 323 -16.02 20.86 24.95
N TRP A 324 -14.69 20.88 25.13
CA TRP A 324 -13.77 19.87 24.61
C TRP A 324 -12.91 19.38 25.77
N ASP A 325 -13.14 18.17 26.24
CA ASP A 325 -12.54 17.64 27.45
C ASP A 325 -11.80 16.33 27.18
N VAL A 326 -10.49 16.33 27.45
CA VAL A 326 -9.58 15.19 27.21
C VAL A 326 -9.24 14.55 28.56
N GLY A 327 -9.29 13.22 28.63
CA GLY A 327 -8.99 12.47 29.85
C GLY A 327 -7.53 12.64 30.30
N SER A 328 -7.31 12.83 31.60
CA SER A 328 -5.98 13.07 32.18
C SER A 328 -4.99 11.90 32.02
N THR A 329 -5.46 10.70 31.70
CA THR A 329 -4.63 9.50 31.46
C THR A 329 -4.21 9.37 30.02
N VAL A 330 -4.71 10.21 29.11
CA VAL A 330 -4.40 10.14 27.68
C VAL A 330 -2.98 10.64 27.45
N LYS A 331 -2.17 9.80 26.78
CA LYS A 331 -0.83 10.14 26.30
C LYS A 331 -0.84 10.09 24.78
N PHE A 332 -0.84 11.26 24.18
CA PHE A 332 -0.81 11.37 22.73
C PHE A 332 0.55 11.01 22.16
N GLY A 333 0.55 10.20 21.09
CA GLY A 333 1.65 10.09 20.15
C GLY A 333 1.19 10.67 18.83
N TYR A 334 1.80 11.76 18.38
CA TYR A 334 1.40 12.43 17.16
C TYR A 334 2.47 12.30 16.08
N TYR A 335 2.12 11.66 14.98
CA TYR A 335 2.92 11.61 13.76
C TYR A 335 2.39 12.68 12.80
N ALA A 336 3.14 13.78 12.69
CA ALA A 336 2.76 14.92 11.87
C ALA A 336 3.25 14.76 10.42
N GLN A 337 2.48 15.25 9.47
CA GLN A 337 2.83 15.28 8.05
C GLN A 337 4.16 16.02 7.78
N THR A 338 4.47 17.07 8.52
CA THR A 338 5.68 17.90 8.31
C THR A 338 6.97 17.31 8.88
N GLY A 339 6.92 16.15 9.52
CA GLY A 339 8.09 15.48 10.11
C GLY A 339 8.79 16.26 11.23
N LEU A 340 9.63 15.59 12.00
CA LEU A 340 10.48 16.21 13.02
C LEU A 340 11.79 16.69 12.40
N LYS A 341 12.30 17.83 12.87
CA LYS A 341 13.68 18.26 12.60
C LYS A 341 14.61 17.53 13.57
N PHE A 342 15.41 16.67 13.04
CA PHE A 342 16.43 15.96 13.80
C PHE A 342 17.77 16.71 13.77
N GLU A 343 18.58 16.53 14.81
CA GLU A 343 19.97 16.96 14.81
C GLU A 343 20.78 16.08 13.85
N GLU A 344 21.28 16.65 12.78
CA GLU A 344 21.98 15.91 11.70
C GLU A 344 23.22 15.17 12.18
N GLY A 345 23.87 15.65 13.26
CA GLY A 345 25.06 15.06 13.87
C GLY A 345 24.80 13.87 14.79
N LYS A 346 23.55 13.54 15.11
CA LYS A 346 23.22 12.36 15.93
C LYS A 346 23.16 11.09 15.09
N LYS A 347 23.48 9.94 15.72
CA LYS A 347 23.25 8.63 15.11
C LYS A 347 21.79 8.24 15.22
N VAL A 348 21.29 7.46 14.27
CA VAL A 348 19.91 6.95 14.25
C VAL A 348 19.55 6.25 15.56
N ILE A 349 20.43 5.39 16.07
CA ILE A 349 20.17 4.65 17.31
C ILE A 349 20.11 5.55 18.54
N ASP A 350 20.91 6.62 18.57
CA ASP A 350 20.97 7.52 19.72
C ASP A 350 19.67 8.36 19.80
N VAL A 351 19.12 8.79 18.66
CA VAL A 351 17.81 9.49 18.62
C VAL A 351 16.72 8.66 19.27
N VAL A 352 16.71 7.36 19.04
CA VAL A 352 15.68 6.46 19.61
C VAL A 352 15.99 6.14 21.07
N ARG A 353 17.25 5.96 21.45
CA ARG A 353 17.68 5.73 22.84
C ARG A 353 17.39 6.92 23.76
N ASP A 354 17.49 8.14 23.25
CA ASP A 354 17.16 9.35 24.02
C ASP A 354 15.69 9.35 24.48
N ILE A 355 14.82 8.60 23.80
CA ILE A 355 13.40 8.45 24.16
C ILE A 355 13.23 7.28 25.13
N ALA A 356 13.71 6.10 24.77
CA ALA A 356 13.67 4.90 25.59
C ALA A 356 14.74 3.89 25.15
N GLU A 357 15.42 3.27 26.11
CA GLU A 357 16.36 2.17 25.83
C GLU A 357 15.62 0.88 25.48
N VAL A 358 14.44 0.69 26.04
CA VAL A 358 13.64 -0.54 25.95
C VAL A 358 12.16 -0.21 25.88
N VAL A 359 11.43 -0.88 24.97
CA VAL A 359 9.98 -0.84 24.86
C VAL A 359 9.40 -2.13 25.44
N ASP A 360 8.40 -2.02 26.31
CA ASP A 360 7.68 -3.17 26.86
C ASP A 360 6.57 -3.60 25.89
N LEU A 361 6.61 -4.85 25.44
CA LEU A 361 5.61 -5.45 24.55
C LEU A 361 4.40 -6.03 25.30
N GLY A 362 4.39 -6.01 26.62
CA GLY A 362 3.24 -6.40 27.44
C GLY A 362 3.18 -7.87 27.86
N ASN A 363 3.87 -8.78 27.21
CA ASN A 363 3.92 -10.21 27.58
C ASN A 363 5.20 -10.55 28.38
N GLY A 364 5.78 -9.59 29.10
CA GLY A 364 7.10 -9.73 29.70
C GLY A 364 8.25 -9.66 28.69
N GLN A 365 7.95 -9.51 27.41
CA GLN A 365 8.93 -9.31 26.36
C GLN A 365 9.29 -7.84 26.25
N LYS A 366 10.57 -7.55 26.23
CA LYS A 366 11.12 -6.21 26.08
C LYS A 366 11.94 -6.14 24.81
N LEU A 367 11.69 -5.13 23.97
CA LEU A 367 12.50 -4.83 22.80
C LEU A 367 13.50 -3.74 23.11
N THR A 368 14.76 -3.97 22.78
CA THR A 368 15.78 -2.91 22.80
C THR A 368 15.52 -1.93 21.64
N ALA A 369 16.02 -0.70 21.77
CA ALA A 369 15.97 0.31 20.71
C ALA A 369 16.52 -0.22 19.37
N SER A 370 17.58 -1.03 19.39
CA SER A 370 18.16 -1.65 18.19
C SER A 370 17.21 -2.66 17.52
N GLN A 371 16.56 -3.52 18.31
CA GLN A 371 15.59 -4.49 17.80
C GLN A 371 14.35 -3.79 17.25
N PHE A 372 13.89 -2.71 17.91
CA PHE A 372 12.77 -1.91 17.43
C PHE A 372 13.09 -1.24 16.09
N LEU A 373 14.27 -0.65 15.94
CA LEU A 373 14.72 -0.09 14.66
C LEU A 373 14.85 -1.16 13.57
N GLN A 374 15.34 -2.37 13.90
CA GLN A 374 15.41 -3.49 12.94
C GLN A 374 14.02 -3.89 12.44
N MET A 375 13.04 -3.91 13.31
CA MET A 375 11.66 -4.16 12.96
C MET A 375 11.12 -3.14 11.94
N PHE A 376 11.47 -1.87 12.12
CA PHE A 376 11.18 -0.82 11.15
C PHE A 376 12.24 -0.74 10.04
N LEU A 377 12.86 -1.86 9.70
CA LEU A 377 13.73 -2.05 8.53
C LEU A 377 15.01 -1.19 8.53
N PHE A 378 15.48 -0.73 9.68
CA PHE A 378 16.83 -0.17 9.81
C PHE A 378 17.83 -1.29 10.00
N SER A 379 18.73 -1.50 9.04
CA SER A 379 19.80 -2.47 9.17
C SER A 379 20.76 -2.09 10.31
N PRO A 380 21.49 -3.05 10.91
CA PRO A 380 22.46 -2.77 11.97
C PRO A 380 23.46 -1.67 11.60
N ASN A 381 23.92 -1.61 10.36
CA ASN A 381 24.84 -0.58 9.89
C ASN A 381 24.18 0.80 9.85
N GLN A 382 22.95 0.89 9.29
CA GLN A 382 22.19 2.15 9.22
C GLN A 382 21.89 2.73 10.60
N GLN A 383 21.73 1.90 11.64
CA GLN A 383 21.47 2.37 13.00
C GLN A 383 22.61 3.22 13.56
N TYR A 384 23.84 2.98 13.10
CA TYR A 384 25.04 3.72 13.52
C TYR A 384 25.44 4.85 12.56
N ASP A 385 24.70 5.01 11.44
CA ASP A 385 24.86 6.16 10.55
C ASP A 385 24.29 7.44 11.17
N PHE A 386 24.78 8.59 10.68
CA PHE A 386 24.27 9.89 11.09
C PHE A 386 22.93 10.18 10.40
N VAL A 387 22.02 10.82 11.14
CA VAL A 387 20.68 11.19 10.63
C VAL A 387 20.75 12.07 9.37
N GLY A 388 21.78 12.92 9.28
CA GLY A 388 22.02 13.76 8.09
C GLY A 388 22.20 12.98 6.79
N LYS A 389 22.61 11.70 6.85
CA LYS A 389 22.80 10.83 5.67
C LYS A 389 21.54 10.09 5.24
N LEU A 390 20.48 10.12 6.05
CA LEU A 390 19.23 9.44 5.73
C LEU A 390 18.49 10.12 4.58
N SER A 391 17.88 9.32 3.70
CA SER A 391 16.91 9.78 2.72
C SER A 391 15.65 10.33 3.39
N GLY A 392 14.82 11.08 2.65
CA GLY A 392 13.56 11.62 3.15
C GLY A 392 12.66 10.53 3.76
N GLY A 393 12.42 9.44 3.05
CA GLY A 393 11.60 8.32 3.55
C GLY A 393 12.23 7.59 4.74
N GLU A 394 13.56 7.49 4.83
CA GLU A 394 14.23 6.94 6.02
C GLU A 394 14.10 7.87 7.23
N ARG A 395 14.12 9.19 7.03
CA ARG A 395 13.86 10.18 8.09
C ARG A 395 12.41 10.11 8.60
N GLN A 396 11.43 9.94 7.70
CA GLN A 396 10.03 9.76 8.07
C GLN A 396 9.83 8.46 8.86
N ARG A 397 10.47 7.39 8.44
CA ARG A 397 10.47 6.11 9.17
C ARG A 397 11.09 6.25 10.57
N LEU A 398 12.19 7.00 10.69
CA LEU A 398 12.79 7.30 12.00
C LEU A 398 11.82 8.12 12.86
N HIS A 399 11.15 9.13 12.30
CA HIS A 399 10.13 9.91 12.99
C HIS A 399 9.00 9.01 13.52
N LEU A 400 8.51 8.08 12.69
CA LEU A 400 7.51 7.11 13.14
C LEU A 400 8.03 6.28 14.33
N CYS A 401 9.27 5.77 14.26
CA CYS A 401 9.89 5.05 15.36
C CYS A 401 9.94 5.89 16.64
N THR A 402 10.27 7.19 16.56
CA THR A 402 10.34 8.06 17.75
C THR A 402 8.99 8.27 18.40
N VAL A 403 7.92 8.38 17.60
CA VAL A 403 6.54 8.50 18.12
C VAL A 403 6.10 7.21 18.82
N LEU A 404 6.33 6.06 18.20
CA LEU A 404 5.91 4.76 18.72
C LEU A 404 6.70 4.34 19.97
N MET A 405 7.98 4.69 20.06
CA MET A 405 8.84 4.41 21.23
C MET A 405 8.40 5.14 22.49
N GLN A 406 7.66 6.24 22.40
CA GLN A 406 7.07 6.94 23.55
C GLN A 406 5.98 6.13 24.27
N SER A 407 5.61 4.96 23.71
CA SER A 407 4.54 4.09 24.21
C SER A 407 3.24 4.85 24.45
N PRO A 408 2.71 5.59 23.47
CA PRO A 408 1.45 6.31 23.60
C PRO A 408 0.29 5.34 23.84
N ASN A 409 -0.77 5.81 24.49
CA ASN A 409 -2.03 5.08 24.58
C ASN A 409 -3.12 5.67 23.68
N PHE A 410 -2.85 6.82 23.07
CA PHE A 410 -3.64 7.42 22.02
C PHE A 410 -2.71 7.85 20.88
N LEU A 411 -2.82 7.22 19.74
CA LEU A 411 -1.97 7.46 18.57
C LEU A 411 -2.73 8.24 17.49
N ILE A 412 -2.13 9.30 17.00
CA ILE A 412 -2.65 10.11 15.90
C ILE A 412 -1.65 10.05 14.77
N LEU A 413 -2.09 9.60 13.61
CA LEU A 413 -1.28 9.49 12.40
C LEU A 413 -1.87 10.41 11.32
N ASP A 414 -1.14 11.47 10.94
CA ASP A 414 -1.55 12.42 9.91
C ASP A 414 -0.78 12.12 8.61
N GLU A 415 -1.47 11.50 7.63
CA GLU A 415 -0.95 11.06 6.33
C GLU A 415 0.34 10.22 6.42
N PRO A 416 0.34 9.12 7.21
CA PRO A 416 1.56 8.32 7.40
C PRO A 416 1.98 7.57 6.12
N THR A 417 1.08 7.44 5.15
CA THR A 417 1.29 6.65 3.93
C THR A 417 2.03 7.40 2.83
N ASN A 418 2.09 8.73 2.87
CA ASN A 418 2.63 9.53 1.78
C ASN A 418 4.13 9.33 1.52
N ASP A 419 4.92 9.09 2.58
CA ASP A 419 6.39 9.04 2.49
C ASP A 419 6.97 7.67 2.89
N LEU A 420 6.12 6.70 3.26
CA LEU A 420 6.55 5.36 3.67
C LEU A 420 6.45 4.38 2.50
N ASP A 421 7.46 3.52 2.38
CA ASP A 421 7.43 2.43 1.40
C ASP A 421 6.51 1.27 1.84
N ILE A 422 6.06 0.47 0.90
CA ILE A 422 5.12 -0.64 1.12
C ILE A 422 5.60 -1.60 2.23
N PRO A 423 6.88 -2.01 2.29
CA PRO A 423 7.36 -2.84 3.39
C PRO A 423 7.22 -2.19 4.78
N THR A 424 7.50 -0.88 4.89
CA THR A 424 7.32 -0.15 6.15
C THR A 424 5.83 -0.01 6.51
N LEU A 425 4.97 0.23 5.52
CA LEU A 425 3.52 0.26 5.72
C LEU A 425 2.99 -1.07 6.24
N ASN A 426 3.45 -2.20 5.72
CA ASN A 426 3.08 -3.52 6.23
C ASN A 426 3.45 -3.69 7.72
N VAL A 427 4.68 -3.29 8.09
CA VAL A 427 5.11 -3.33 9.51
C VAL A 427 4.25 -2.43 10.38
N LEU A 428 3.91 -1.23 9.90
CA LEU A 428 3.02 -0.30 10.61
C LEU A 428 1.61 -0.88 10.77
N GLU A 429 1.03 -1.46 9.73
CA GLU A 429 -0.28 -2.11 9.78
C GLU A 429 -0.32 -3.24 10.81
N ASP A 430 0.70 -4.09 10.84
CA ASP A 430 0.79 -5.20 11.79
C ASP A 430 0.97 -4.69 13.23
N TYR A 431 1.71 -3.59 13.42
CA TYR A 431 1.80 -2.91 14.71
C TYR A 431 0.43 -2.36 15.14
N LEU A 432 -0.28 -1.63 14.26
CA LEU A 432 -1.54 -0.97 14.57
C LEU A 432 -2.70 -1.96 14.78
N LYS A 433 -2.70 -3.13 14.11
CA LYS A 433 -3.66 -4.20 14.38
C LYS A 433 -3.59 -4.69 15.82
N ASN A 434 -2.37 -4.83 16.33
CA ASN A 434 -2.10 -5.35 17.68
C ASN A 434 -2.03 -4.23 18.73
N PHE A 435 -2.16 -2.97 18.33
CA PHE A 435 -2.10 -1.82 19.22
C PHE A 435 -3.32 -1.77 20.15
N GLN A 436 -3.10 -1.85 21.46
CA GLN A 436 -4.12 -1.83 22.51
C GLN A 436 -4.33 -0.41 23.05
N GLY A 437 -4.52 0.55 22.17
CA GLY A 437 -4.79 1.95 22.48
C GLY A 437 -5.83 2.53 21.53
N CYS A 438 -6.14 3.80 21.71
CA CYS A 438 -6.99 4.55 20.80
C CYS A 438 -6.18 5.02 19.60
N LEU A 439 -6.79 5.05 18.43
CA LEU A 439 -6.13 5.41 17.17
C LEU A 439 -6.99 6.38 16.39
N ILE A 440 -6.37 7.45 15.90
CA ILE A 440 -6.93 8.28 14.83
C ILE A 440 -5.95 8.26 13.65
N VAL A 441 -6.45 7.97 12.47
CA VAL A 441 -5.68 7.99 11.23
C VAL A 441 -6.33 8.93 10.22
N VAL A 442 -5.56 9.88 9.72
CA VAL A 442 -5.89 10.64 8.51
C VAL A 442 -5.09 10.03 7.37
N SER A 443 -5.73 9.47 6.37
CA SER A 443 -5.04 8.94 5.19
C SER A 443 -5.93 8.94 3.97
N HIS A 444 -5.30 9.05 2.82
CA HIS A 444 -5.91 8.83 1.51
C HIS A 444 -5.66 7.41 0.97
N ASP A 445 -4.84 6.60 1.65
CA ASP A 445 -4.64 5.19 1.34
C ASP A 445 -5.81 4.34 1.87
N ARG A 446 -6.65 3.90 0.96
CA ARG A 446 -7.85 3.10 1.22
C ARG A 446 -7.51 1.74 1.81
N TYR A 447 -6.47 1.08 1.30
CA TYR A 447 -6.04 -0.24 1.76
C TYR A 447 -5.57 -0.20 3.22
N PHE A 448 -4.84 0.85 3.57
CA PHE A 448 -4.41 1.10 4.94
C PHE A 448 -5.62 1.34 5.86
N MET A 449 -6.56 2.19 5.42
CA MET A 449 -7.78 2.50 6.18
C MET A 449 -8.62 1.25 6.43
N ASP A 450 -8.90 0.45 5.39
CA ASP A 450 -9.74 -0.76 5.51
C ASP A 450 -9.15 -1.81 6.45
N ARG A 451 -7.83 -1.80 6.67
CA ARG A 451 -7.15 -2.77 7.54
C ARG A 451 -6.99 -2.33 8.99
N VAL A 452 -7.05 -1.02 9.24
CA VAL A 452 -6.59 -0.45 10.52
C VAL A 452 -7.71 0.20 11.29
N VAL A 453 -8.76 0.73 10.64
CA VAL A 453 -9.82 1.50 11.30
C VAL A 453 -11.15 0.73 11.34
N ASP A 454 -11.94 1.03 12.36
CA ASP A 454 -13.24 0.38 12.61
C ASP A 454 -14.40 1.21 12.04
N HIS A 455 -14.27 2.56 12.00
CA HIS A 455 -15.26 3.49 11.46
C HIS A 455 -14.60 4.79 10.99
N LEU A 456 -15.37 5.66 10.31
CA LEU A 456 -14.86 6.83 9.61
C LEU A 456 -15.57 8.11 10.03
N PHE A 457 -14.78 9.18 10.18
CA PHE A 457 -15.28 10.56 10.14
C PHE A 457 -15.08 11.13 8.74
N VAL A 458 -16.19 11.47 8.08
CA VAL A 458 -16.20 12.03 6.74
C VAL A 458 -16.41 13.54 6.81
N PHE A 459 -15.39 14.29 6.43
CA PHE A 459 -15.43 15.75 6.39
C PHE A 459 -15.93 16.22 5.02
N HIS A 460 -17.21 16.61 4.94
CA HIS A 460 -17.80 17.15 3.72
C HIS A 460 -17.50 18.66 3.52
N GLY A 461 -16.86 19.32 4.49
CA GLY A 461 -16.67 20.77 4.48
C GLY A 461 -17.86 21.53 5.05
N ASN A 462 -17.71 22.88 5.20
CA ASN A 462 -18.75 23.78 5.75
C ASN A 462 -19.31 23.35 7.10
N GLY A 463 -18.47 22.72 7.95
CA GLY A 463 -18.82 22.25 9.28
C GLY A 463 -19.67 20.98 9.32
N LYS A 464 -19.91 20.32 8.17
CA LYS A 464 -20.61 19.04 8.11
C LYS A 464 -19.61 17.90 8.28
N LEU A 465 -19.74 17.19 9.41
CA LEU A 465 -19.00 15.97 9.72
C LEU A 465 -20.00 14.82 9.85
N GLN A 466 -19.75 13.73 9.15
CA GLN A 466 -20.56 12.52 9.19
C GLN A 466 -19.75 11.43 9.88
N ASP A 467 -20.33 10.78 10.89
CA ASP A 467 -19.83 9.55 11.48
C ASP A 467 -20.41 8.36 10.69
N PHE A 468 -19.53 7.54 10.12
CA PHE A 468 -19.90 6.40 9.29
C PHE A 468 -19.43 5.11 9.98
N PRO A 469 -20.36 4.24 10.42
CA PRO A 469 -20.03 2.98 11.07
C PRO A 469 -19.62 1.94 10.03
N GLY A 470 -18.35 1.89 9.66
CA GLY A 470 -17.82 0.95 8.67
C GLY A 470 -16.46 1.38 8.15
N ASN A 471 -15.88 0.53 7.30
CA ASN A 471 -14.61 0.80 6.68
C ASN A 471 -14.78 1.66 5.40
N TYR A 472 -13.64 2.04 4.80
CA TYR A 472 -13.63 2.91 3.62
C TYR A 472 -14.33 2.29 2.40
N THR A 473 -14.15 0.99 2.18
CA THR A 473 -14.80 0.28 1.05
C THR A 473 -16.32 0.31 1.19
N GLN A 474 -16.86 0.09 2.40
CA GLN A 474 -18.31 0.17 2.66
C GLN A 474 -18.85 1.57 2.43
N TYR A 475 -18.15 2.60 2.94
CA TYR A 475 -18.51 4.00 2.71
C TYR A 475 -18.63 4.32 1.20
N ARG A 476 -17.66 3.85 0.40
CA ARG A 476 -17.68 4.10 -1.06
C ARG A 476 -18.83 3.40 -1.78
N LEU A 477 -19.20 2.21 -1.35
CA LEU A 477 -20.33 1.48 -1.93
C LEU A 477 -21.65 2.23 -1.65
N GLU A 478 -21.84 2.73 -0.43
CA GLU A 478 -23.02 3.52 -0.07
C GLU A 478 -23.04 4.87 -0.79
N ALA A 479 -21.92 5.60 -0.82
CA ALA A 479 -21.82 6.89 -1.51
C ALA A 479 -22.10 6.78 -3.02
N LYS A 480 -21.74 5.67 -3.69
CA LYS A 480 -22.11 5.42 -5.09
C LYS A 480 -23.59 5.19 -5.28
N ASN A 481 -24.27 4.61 -4.29
CA ASN A 481 -25.72 4.37 -4.34
C ASN A 481 -26.54 5.64 -4.05
N GLU A 482 -25.98 6.61 -3.31
CA GLU A 482 -26.64 7.87 -2.97
C GLU A 482 -26.48 8.97 -4.05
N ASP A 483 -25.56 8.84 -5.02
CA ASP A 483 -25.35 9.81 -6.09
C ASP A 483 -25.94 9.36 -7.43
N PRO A 484 -27.26 9.56 -7.66
CA PRO A 484 -27.90 9.23 -8.94
C PRO A 484 -27.48 10.16 -10.09
N MET A 485 -26.56 11.12 -9.85
CA MET A 485 -26.10 12.08 -10.87
C MET A 485 -24.90 11.61 -11.70
N VAL A 486 -24.16 10.56 -11.29
CA VAL A 486 -23.01 10.07 -12.04
C VAL A 486 -23.46 9.23 -13.25
N GLU A 487 -24.59 8.53 -13.16
CA GLU A 487 -25.16 7.82 -14.33
C GLU A 487 -25.73 8.74 -15.43
N LYS A 488 -26.01 10.02 -15.11
CA LYS A 488 -26.59 10.97 -16.10
C LYS A 488 -25.56 11.71 -16.96
N ARG A 489 -24.27 11.59 -16.72
CA ARG A 489 -23.22 12.21 -17.58
C ARG A 489 -22.71 11.29 -18.68
N GLU A 490 -22.91 9.99 -18.60
CA GLU A 490 -22.54 9.03 -19.66
C GLU A 490 -23.63 8.83 -20.74
N THR A 491 -24.85 9.38 -20.57
CA THR A 491 -25.97 9.16 -21.50
C THR A 491 -26.39 10.38 -22.29
N LYS A 492 -25.47 11.23 -22.75
CA LYS A 492 -25.81 12.32 -23.69
C LYS A 492 -25.26 12.14 -25.11
N SER A 493 -24.98 10.94 -25.54
CA SER A 493 -24.77 10.65 -26.96
C SER A 493 -25.21 9.25 -27.35
N GLU A 494 -26.45 8.89 -27.04
CA GLU A 494 -27.20 7.95 -27.91
C GLU A 494 -28.66 8.01 -27.53
N LYS A 495 -29.45 8.44 -28.51
CA LYS A 495 -30.89 8.27 -28.49
C LYS A 495 -31.15 6.78 -28.51
N VAL A 496 -32.14 6.37 -27.71
CA VAL A 496 -33.11 5.33 -28.05
C VAL A 496 -33.27 4.18 -27.07
N LYS A 497 -34.53 4.04 -26.74
CA LYS A 497 -35.25 2.92 -26.17
C LYS A 497 -35.20 2.73 -24.67
N THR A 498 -36.25 3.20 -24.04
CA THR A 498 -36.89 2.70 -22.82
C THR A 498 -36.67 1.19 -22.67
N GLU A 499 -35.75 0.76 -21.84
CA GLU A 499 -35.73 -0.62 -21.36
C GLU A 499 -36.76 -0.75 -20.24
N GLN A 500 -37.89 -1.36 -20.61
CA GLN A 500 -38.79 -1.99 -19.65
C GLN A 500 -37.96 -2.99 -18.83
N LYS A 501 -38.15 -3.03 -17.49
CA LYS A 501 -37.62 -4.10 -16.62
C LYS A 501 -37.83 -5.44 -17.33
N ARG A 502 -36.75 -6.13 -17.63
CA ARG A 502 -36.75 -7.41 -18.33
C ARG A 502 -37.44 -8.42 -17.42
N ARG A 503 -38.67 -8.80 -17.74
CA ARG A 503 -39.35 -9.88 -17.03
C ARG A 503 -38.75 -11.21 -17.47
N LEU A 504 -38.56 -12.12 -16.53
CA LEU A 504 -38.13 -13.49 -16.81
C LEU A 504 -38.97 -14.09 -17.96
N SER A 505 -38.32 -14.62 -18.96
CA SER A 505 -38.95 -15.34 -20.04
C SER A 505 -39.56 -16.66 -19.50
N PHE A 506 -40.52 -17.24 -20.20
CA PHE A 506 -41.15 -18.49 -19.79
C PHE A 506 -40.13 -19.65 -19.65
N LYS A 507 -39.05 -19.63 -20.42
CA LYS A 507 -37.95 -20.59 -20.33
C LYS A 507 -37.09 -20.37 -19.05
N GLU A 508 -36.80 -19.12 -18.73
CA GLU A 508 -36.00 -18.75 -17.54
C GLU A 508 -36.77 -19.03 -16.24
N LYS A 509 -38.09 -18.85 -16.22
CA LYS A 509 -38.92 -19.27 -15.07
C LYS A 509 -38.91 -20.77 -14.85
N ARG A 510 -38.98 -21.53 -15.92
CA ARG A 510 -38.93 -23.00 -15.84
C ARG A 510 -37.52 -23.49 -15.41
N GLU A 511 -36.48 -22.84 -15.89
CA GLU A 511 -35.11 -23.11 -15.48
C GLU A 511 -34.91 -22.83 -13.98
N LEU A 512 -35.45 -21.73 -13.45
CA LEU A 512 -35.45 -21.39 -12.05
C LEU A 512 -36.19 -22.42 -11.19
N GLU A 513 -37.37 -22.88 -11.62
CA GLU A 513 -38.11 -23.96 -10.94
C GLU A 513 -37.40 -25.31 -10.99
N GLU A 514 -36.63 -25.57 -12.04
CA GLU A 514 -35.78 -26.78 -12.14
C GLU A 514 -34.56 -26.70 -11.21
N LEU A 515 -33.92 -25.50 -11.10
CA LEU A 515 -32.82 -25.26 -10.19
C LEU A 515 -33.24 -25.32 -8.72
N ASP A 516 -34.42 -24.81 -8.36
CA ASP A 516 -35.00 -24.92 -7.01
C ASP A 516 -35.21 -26.37 -6.55
N LYS A 517 -35.32 -27.31 -7.48
CA LYS A 517 -35.43 -28.74 -7.19
C LYS A 517 -34.10 -29.45 -7.23
N GLN A 518 -33.16 -29.00 -8.07
CA GLN A 518 -31.86 -29.64 -8.23
C GLN A 518 -30.90 -29.30 -7.10
N ILE A 519 -30.89 -28.04 -6.62
CA ILE A 519 -29.99 -27.62 -5.55
C ILE A 519 -30.16 -28.46 -4.28
N PRO A 520 -31.38 -28.68 -3.72
CA PRO A 520 -31.55 -29.50 -2.55
C PRO A 520 -31.13 -30.98 -2.75
N GLN A 521 -31.31 -31.51 -3.96
CA GLN A 521 -30.90 -32.89 -4.28
C GLN A 521 -29.37 -33.05 -4.29
N LEU A 522 -28.67 -32.06 -4.85
CA LEU A 522 -27.20 -32.02 -4.85
C LEU A 522 -26.64 -31.83 -3.43
N GLU A 523 -27.31 -31.06 -2.58
CA GLU A 523 -26.95 -30.87 -1.18
C GLU A 523 -27.15 -32.19 -0.37
N GLU A 524 -28.25 -32.90 -0.61
CA GLU A 524 -28.46 -34.23 0.01
C GLU A 524 -27.40 -35.25 -0.41
N GLU A 525 -27.07 -35.33 -1.71
CA GLU A 525 -26.01 -36.20 -2.20
C GLU A 525 -24.63 -35.80 -1.62
N LYS A 526 -24.35 -34.53 -1.50
CA LYS A 526 -23.12 -34.01 -0.88
C LYS A 526 -23.02 -34.47 0.59
N THR A 527 -24.09 -34.32 1.36
CA THR A 527 -24.15 -34.70 2.78
C THR A 527 -23.99 -36.21 2.95
N GLN A 528 -24.57 -37.02 2.06
CA GLN A 528 -24.40 -38.48 2.07
C GLN A 528 -22.94 -38.86 1.79
N LEU A 529 -22.27 -38.22 0.82
CA LEU A 529 -20.88 -38.48 0.52
C LEU A 529 -19.95 -38.01 1.65
N GLU A 530 -20.26 -36.91 2.31
CA GLU A 530 -19.53 -36.43 3.49
C GLU A 530 -19.64 -37.45 4.66
N SER A 531 -20.81 -38.06 4.85
CA SER A 531 -21.00 -39.11 5.86
C SER A 531 -20.21 -40.37 5.53
N ILE A 532 -20.08 -40.74 4.27
CA ILE A 532 -19.26 -41.88 3.81
C ILE A 532 -17.76 -41.58 3.99
N LEU A 533 -17.32 -40.34 3.66
CA LEU A 533 -15.93 -39.94 3.80
C LEU A 533 -15.50 -39.73 5.27
N SER A 534 -16.42 -39.32 6.17
CA SER A 534 -16.17 -39.12 7.60
C SER A 534 -16.48 -40.36 8.48
N GLY A 535 -17.28 -41.27 8.00
CA GLY A 535 -17.87 -42.38 8.79
C GLY A 535 -17.20 -43.74 8.66
N GLY A 536 -15.94 -43.84 8.19
CA GLY A 536 -15.14 -45.07 8.32
C GLY A 536 -15.37 -46.12 7.25
N ALA A 537 -15.45 -45.72 5.99
CA ALA A 537 -15.29 -46.68 4.89
C ALA A 537 -13.90 -47.34 4.98
N THR A 538 -13.87 -48.67 5.12
CA THR A 538 -12.63 -49.45 5.26
C THR A 538 -11.98 -49.78 3.92
N ASN A 539 -12.63 -49.44 2.79
CA ASN A 539 -12.18 -49.80 1.45
C ASN A 539 -11.57 -48.61 0.72
N PRO A 540 -10.25 -48.61 0.38
CA PRO A 540 -9.59 -47.50 -0.28
C PRO A 540 -10.17 -47.13 -1.66
N GLU A 541 -10.75 -48.07 -2.38
CA GLU A 541 -11.36 -47.83 -3.70
C GLU A 541 -12.69 -47.07 -3.59
N GLU A 542 -13.49 -47.36 -2.56
CA GLU A 542 -14.75 -46.65 -2.28
C GLU A 542 -14.49 -45.20 -1.87
N ILE A 543 -13.46 -44.93 -1.06
CA ILE A 543 -13.04 -43.58 -0.66
C ILE A 543 -12.57 -42.78 -1.87
N ALA A 544 -11.80 -43.40 -2.77
CA ALA A 544 -11.34 -42.72 -3.98
C ALA A 544 -12.49 -42.36 -4.92
N GLN A 545 -13.47 -43.26 -5.11
CA GLN A 545 -14.66 -43.00 -5.94
C GLN A 545 -15.57 -41.95 -5.30
N ALA A 546 -15.78 -41.99 -3.99
CA ALA A 546 -16.56 -41.02 -3.25
C ALA A 546 -15.92 -39.61 -3.34
N SER A 547 -14.60 -39.53 -3.24
CA SER A 547 -13.85 -38.28 -3.33
C SER A 547 -13.95 -37.61 -4.72
N VAL A 548 -13.88 -38.43 -5.78
CA VAL A 548 -14.07 -37.94 -7.16
C VAL A 548 -15.51 -37.48 -7.40
N ARG A 549 -16.49 -38.21 -6.86
CA ARG A 549 -17.91 -37.89 -6.99
C ARG A 549 -18.26 -36.63 -6.18
N TYR A 550 -17.73 -36.47 -4.98
CA TYR A 550 -17.88 -35.28 -4.15
C TYR A 550 -17.43 -34.01 -4.87
N LYS A 551 -16.25 -34.05 -5.48
CA LYS A 551 -15.71 -32.91 -6.23
C LYS A 551 -16.55 -32.53 -7.45
N LYS A 552 -17.17 -33.54 -8.11
CA LYS A 552 -18.09 -33.29 -9.23
C LYS A 552 -19.40 -32.65 -8.76
N ILE A 553 -19.95 -33.11 -7.64
CA ILE A 553 -21.18 -32.58 -7.07
C ILE A 553 -20.96 -31.15 -6.55
N GLN A 554 -19.83 -30.88 -5.88
CA GLN A 554 -19.49 -29.55 -5.44
C GLN A 554 -19.41 -28.55 -6.61
N ASN A 555 -18.74 -28.90 -7.70
CA ASN A 555 -18.69 -28.04 -8.89
C ASN A 555 -20.07 -27.87 -9.56
N ALA A 556 -20.92 -28.90 -9.53
CA ALA A 556 -22.26 -28.80 -10.08
C ALA A 556 -23.17 -27.90 -9.22
N LEU A 557 -22.99 -27.94 -7.91
CA LEU A 557 -23.71 -27.12 -6.94
C LEU A 557 -23.31 -25.63 -7.10
N ASP A 558 -22.03 -25.33 -7.17
CA ASP A 558 -21.52 -23.97 -7.40
C ASP A 558 -22.06 -23.35 -8.71
N VAL A 559 -22.15 -24.15 -9.76
CA VAL A 559 -22.71 -23.69 -11.06
C VAL A 559 -24.22 -23.48 -10.99
N ALA A 560 -24.95 -24.37 -10.30
CA ALA A 560 -26.39 -24.27 -10.14
C ALA A 560 -26.79 -23.07 -9.26
N GLU A 561 -26.06 -22.82 -8.16
CA GLU A 561 -26.28 -21.67 -7.27
C GLU A 561 -25.99 -20.33 -7.98
N MET A 562 -24.88 -20.24 -8.73
CA MET A 562 -24.60 -19.03 -9.51
C MET A 562 -25.70 -18.75 -10.53
N ARG A 563 -26.17 -19.78 -11.22
CA ARG A 563 -27.23 -19.61 -12.21
C ARG A 563 -28.59 -19.26 -11.58
N TRP A 564 -28.87 -19.83 -10.43
CA TRP A 564 -30.07 -19.52 -9.65
C TRP A 564 -30.05 -18.05 -9.17
N LEU A 565 -28.89 -17.54 -8.68
CA LEU A 565 -28.73 -16.14 -8.31
C LEU A 565 -28.95 -15.18 -9.50
N GLU A 566 -28.36 -15.46 -10.66
CA GLU A 566 -28.57 -14.64 -11.87
C GLU A 566 -30.06 -14.56 -12.28
N LEU A 567 -30.79 -15.67 -12.17
CA LEU A 567 -32.20 -15.72 -12.53
C LEU A 567 -33.11 -15.07 -11.46
N SER A 568 -32.75 -15.18 -10.19
CA SER A 568 -33.50 -14.55 -9.10
C SER A 568 -33.36 -13.04 -9.11
N GLU A 569 -32.18 -12.47 -9.42
CA GLU A 569 -31.99 -11.02 -9.58
C GLU A 569 -32.79 -10.41 -10.74
N ILE A 570 -33.08 -11.19 -11.80
CA ILE A 570 -33.92 -10.76 -12.91
C ILE A 570 -35.41 -10.84 -12.54
N GLY A 571 -35.76 -11.67 -11.53
CA GLY A 571 -37.14 -11.94 -11.09
C GLY A 571 -37.70 -10.97 -10.05
N GLU A 572 -36.85 -10.22 -9.33
CA GLU A 572 -37.21 -9.12 -8.44
C GLU A 572 -37.29 -7.78 -9.23
#